data_5960c4744e1e38d4ff629c43fd26d1e4
#
_entry.id   5960c4744e1e38d4ff629c43fd26d1e4
#
_cell.length_a   1.000
_cell.length_b   1.000
_cell.length_c   1.000
_cell.angle_alpha   90.00
_cell.angle_beta   90.00
_cell.angle_gamma   90.00
#
_symmetry.space_group_name_H-M   'P 1'
#
loop_
_entity.id
_entity.type
_entity.pdbx_description
1 polymer ?
#
loop_
_entity_poly.entity_id
_entity_poly.type
_entity_poly.pdbx_seq_one_letter_code
_entity_poly.pdbx_strand_id
1 'polypeptide(L)'
;MIPRLLILIGLVLAGFSALFYLVTRVHRFRFSLALARGRHGWSWVISVLAVLLPSAAIWLAWGYMNAIICLLHLALFWLLSDALFALLKQLHGKPWRRYYAGLTALLLTVAYLSAGWVQAHHVWQTNYIIHTDKPVDTLRVALIADSHMDTTFHADGFARELDRIAAQKPDLLVIAGDFVDEDTEKDDMLAACRALGQLDMPVYYVFGNHDKGLYDSKCTRGFTGDDLAAELTANGVHVLEDEIVPIGDAFWLIGRQDASEELGLGGGRASMAELTRGLDTARYSIVLDHQPHDYDAEAASGVDLVLSGHTHGGQLIPLVQLIRWFHLHGDDAVYGQERRGDTDFLVTSGISDWAILFKTGCRSEYVIIEIQGT
;
A
#
# COMPACT_ATOMS: atom_id res chain seq x y z
N MET A 1 -1.91 -0.54 24.26
CA MET A 1 -3.19 -1.29 24.27
C MET A 1 -4.43 -0.40 24.32
N ILE A 2 -4.57 0.50 25.30
CA ILE A 2 -5.78 1.39 25.44
C ILE A 2 -6.05 2.25 24.20
N PRO A 3 -5.06 2.94 23.56
CA PRO A 3 -5.32 3.76 22.38
C PRO A 3 -5.87 2.95 21.19
N ARG A 4 -5.32 1.77 20.93
CA ARG A 4 -5.79 0.89 19.84
C ARG A 4 -7.22 0.42 20.04
N LEU A 5 -7.60 0.08 21.28
CA LEU A 5 -8.98 -0.29 21.63
C LEU A 5 -9.95 0.88 21.43
N LEU A 6 -9.57 2.10 21.80
CA LEU A 6 -10.39 3.30 21.61
C LEU A 6 -10.58 3.63 20.12
N ILE A 7 -9.55 3.46 19.30
CA ILE A 7 -9.64 3.62 17.85
C ILE A 7 -10.61 2.59 17.26
N LEU A 8 -10.49 1.32 17.64
CA LEU A 8 -11.39 0.26 17.16
C LEU A 8 -12.85 0.55 17.55
N ILE A 9 -13.12 0.94 18.80
CA ILE A 9 -14.46 1.33 19.26
C ILE A 9 -14.97 2.52 18.43
N GLY A 10 -14.12 3.53 18.20
CA GLY A 10 -14.47 4.68 17.38
C GLY A 10 -14.85 4.31 15.95
N LEU A 11 -14.10 3.41 15.30
CA LEU A 11 -14.40 2.90 13.96
C LEU A 11 -15.71 2.12 13.90
N VAL A 12 -15.97 1.27 14.88
CA VAL A 12 -17.24 0.53 14.99
C VAL A 12 -18.42 1.47 15.15
N LEU A 13 -18.32 2.47 16.04
CA LEU A 13 -19.37 3.47 16.24
C LEU A 13 -19.59 4.33 14.98
N ALA A 14 -18.52 4.71 14.29
CA ALA A 14 -18.60 5.43 13.02
C ALA A 14 -19.31 4.59 11.95
N GLY A 15 -18.99 3.30 11.85
CA GLY A 15 -19.64 2.37 10.92
C GLY A 15 -21.15 2.24 11.16
N PHE A 16 -21.57 2.03 12.41
CA PHE A 16 -22.99 1.97 12.76
C PHE A 16 -23.71 3.31 12.52
N SER A 17 -23.06 4.44 12.85
CA SER A 17 -23.61 5.76 12.59
C SER A 17 -23.78 6.03 11.09
N ALA A 18 -22.81 5.61 10.27
CA ALA A 18 -22.86 5.70 8.82
C ALA A 18 -24.02 4.86 8.25
N LEU A 19 -24.18 3.62 8.70
CA LEU A 19 -25.31 2.75 8.31
C LEU A 19 -26.64 3.38 8.63
N PHE A 20 -26.84 3.82 9.86
CA PHE A 20 -28.06 4.48 10.29
C PHE A 20 -28.34 5.74 9.47
N TYR A 21 -27.31 6.57 9.27
CA TYR A 21 -27.40 7.76 8.43
C TYR A 21 -27.84 7.41 7.00
N LEU A 22 -27.18 6.46 6.34
CA LEU A 22 -27.49 6.05 4.99
C LEU A 22 -28.92 5.53 4.83
N VAL A 23 -29.38 4.69 5.75
CA VAL A 23 -30.79 4.21 5.77
C VAL A 23 -31.77 5.38 5.80
N THR A 24 -31.55 6.39 6.66
CA THR A 24 -32.40 7.59 6.72
C THR A 24 -32.37 8.41 5.44
N ARG A 25 -31.24 8.39 4.72
CA ARG A 25 -31.09 9.12 3.45
C ARG A 25 -31.72 8.39 2.27
N VAL A 26 -31.53 7.07 2.18
CA VAL A 26 -32.20 6.22 1.19
C VAL A 26 -33.71 6.30 1.34
N HIS A 27 -34.22 6.38 2.57
CA HIS A 27 -35.65 6.54 2.83
C HIS A 27 -36.26 7.82 2.25
N ARG A 28 -35.49 8.87 1.96
CA ARG A 28 -35.96 10.11 1.30
C ARG A 28 -36.29 9.94 -0.18
N PHE A 29 -35.80 8.86 -0.82
CA PHE A 29 -36.15 8.59 -2.20
C PHE A 29 -37.58 8.03 -2.32
N ARG A 30 -38.29 8.47 -3.35
CA ARG A 30 -39.67 8.04 -3.59
C ARG A 30 -39.80 6.55 -3.90
N PHE A 31 -38.74 5.89 -4.36
CA PHE A 31 -38.78 4.48 -4.74
C PHE A 31 -39.12 3.59 -3.54
N SER A 32 -38.61 3.89 -2.33
CA SER A 32 -38.86 3.10 -1.12
C SER A 32 -40.36 3.06 -0.78
N LEU A 33 -41.02 4.21 -0.87
CA LEU A 33 -42.48 4.29 -0.63
C LEU A 33 -43.28 3.69 -1.77
N ALA A 34 -42.82 3.86 -3.01
CA ALA A 34 -43.48 3.28 -4.20
C ALA A 34 -43.46 1.75 -4.18
N LEU A 35 -42.27 1.16 -3.91
CA LEU A 35 -42.14 -0.29 -3.74
C LEU A 35 -42.94 -0.84 -2.56
N ALA A 36 -43.04 -0.05 -1.47
CA ALA A 36 -43.87 -0.38 -0.31
C ALA A 36 -45.38 -0.22 -0.56
N ARG A 37 -45.79 0.18 -1.76
CA ARG A 37 -47.20 0.45 -2.12
C ARG A 37 -47.86 1.41 -1.13
N GLY A 38 -47.16 2.47 -0.72
CA GLY A 38 -47.60 3.48 0.21
C GLY A 38 -47.56 3.08 1.71
N ARG A 39 -47.09 1.89 2.08
CA ARG A 39 -47.00 1.42 3.46
C ARG A 39 -45.72 1.92 4.10
N HIS A 40 -45.79 2.89 4.99
CA HIS A 40 -44.62 3.54 5.63
C HIS A 40 -43.68 2.57 6.36
N GLY A 41 -44.21 1.58 7.13
CA GLY A 41 -43.37 0.59 7.80
C GLY A 41 -42.52 -0.22 6.81
N TRP A 42 -43.13 -0.70 5.72
CA TRP A 42 -42.43 -1.43 4.68
C TRP A 42 -41.43 -0.58 3.91
N SER A 43 -41.67 0.73 3.77
CA SER A 43 -40.68 1.63 3.10
C SER A 43 -39.38 1.74 3.91
N TRP A 44 -39.44 1.66 5.23
CA TRP A 44 -38.23 1.57 6.07
C TRP A 44 -37.48 0.25 5.88
N VAL A 45 -38.22 -0.88 5.83
CA VAL A 45 -37.60 -2.20 5.55
C VAL A 45 -36.89 -2.16 4.18
N ILE A 46 -37.55 -1.62 3.16
CA ILE A 46 -36.92 -1.47 1.83
C ILE A 46 -35.68 -0.60 1.88
N SER A 47 -35.70 0.51 2.66
CA SER A 47 -34.53 1.39 2.81
C SER A 47 -33.36 0.71 3.52
N VAL A 48 -33.63 -0.11 4.54
CA VAL A 48 -32.62 -0.95 5.21
C VAL A 48 -32.02 -1.96 4.22
N LEU A 49 -32.86 -2.70 3.49
CA LEU A 49 -32.41 -3.69 2.52
C LEU A 49 -31.61 -3.05 1.36
N ALA A 50 -31.99 -1.85 0.92
CA ALA A 50 -31.29 -1.10 -0.12
C ALA A 50 -29.86 -0.65 0.29
N VAL A 51 -29.58 -0.60 1.60
CA VAL A 51 -28.22 -0.35 2.10
C VAL A 51 -27.51 -1.67 2.40
N LEU A 52 -28.15 -2.59 3.11
CA LEU A 52 -27.51 -3.82 3.59
C LEU A 52 -27.20 -4.82 2.48
N LEU A 53 -28.08 -5.00 1.46
CA LEU A 53 -27.86 -5.98 0.42
C LEU A 53 -26.65 -5.66 -0.47
N PRO A 54 -26.47 -4.42 -0.98
CA PRO A 54 -25.25 -4.07 -1.70
C PRO A 54 -23.99 -4.20 -0.82
N SER A 55 -24.08 -3.79 0.46
CA SER A 55 -22.94 -3.92 1.38
C SER A 55 -22.56 -5.38 1.63
N ALA A 56 -23.55 -6.26 1.80
CA ALA A 56 -23.31 -7.70 1.93
C ALA A 56 -22.74 -8.30 0.65
N ALA A 57 -23.21 -7.86 -0.53
CA ALA A 57 -22.67 -8.31 -1.81
C ALA A 57 -21.20 -7.90 -1.97
N ILE A 58 -20.83 -6.68 -1.60
CA ILE A 58 -19.45 -6.20 -1.60
C ILE A 58 -18.61 -7.02 -0.61
N TRP A 59 -19.13 -7.25 0.60
CA TRP A 59 -18.45 -8.07 1.60
C TRP A 59 -18.16 -9.50 1.09
N LEU A 60 -19.14 -10.14 0.48
CA LEU A 60 -19.00 -11.51 -0.05
C LEU A 60 -18.02 -11.56 -1.25
N ALA A 61 -17.97 -10.50 -2.06
CA ALA A 61 -17.11 -10.44 -3.24
C ALA A 61 -15.68 -9.98 -2.93
N TRP A 62 -15.50 -9.02 -2.02
CA TRP A 62 -14.24 -8.28 -1.81
C TRP A 62 -13.82 -8.16 -0.35
N GLY A 63 -14.46 -8.88 0.55
CA GLY A 63 -14.14 -8.85 1.97
C GLY A 63 -14.77 -7.69 2.74
N TYR A 64 -14.75 -7.82 4.07
CA TYR A 64 -15.42 -6.87 4.98
C TYR A 64 -14.78 -5.47 4.98
N MET A 65 -13.46 -5.37 4.81
CA MET A 65 -12.77 -4.08 4.81
C MET A 65 -13.24 -3.20 3.64
N ASN A 66 -13.33 -3.78 2.45
CA ASN A 66 -13.80 -3.07 1.25
C ASN A 66 -15.27 -2.65 1.38
N ALA A 67 -16.12 -3.48 2.00
CA ALA A 67 -17.50 -3.10 2.29
C ALA A 67 -17.59 -1.90 3.25
N ILE A 68 -16.80 -1.88 4.31
CA ILE A 68 -16.73 -0.75 5.25
C ILE A 68 -16.25 0.52 4.54
N ILE A 69 -15.20 0.42 3.73
CA ILE A 69 -14.66 1.56 2.96
C ILE A 69 -15.70 2.14 2.03
N CYS A 70 -16.40 1.29 1.26
CA CYS A 70 -17.48 1.74 0.37
C CYS A 70 -18.60 2.44 1.15
N LEU A 71 -19.02 1.90 2.30
CA LEU A 71 -20.04 2.50 3.16
C LEU A 71 -19.61 3.85 3.73
N LEU A 72 -18.39 3.94 4.23
CA LEU A 72 -17.87 5.18 4.82
C LEU A 72 -17.74 6.29 3.77
N HIS A 73 -17.24 5.97 2.58
CA HIS A 73 -17.16 6.94 1.47
C HIS A 73 -18.54 7.37 1.00
N LEU A 74 -19.48 6.42 0.88
CA LEU A 74 -20.86 6.74 0.53
C LEU A 74 -21.50 7.67 1.58
N ALA A 75 -21.31 7.40 2.86
CA ALA A 75 -21.81 8.24 3.93
C ALA A 75 -21.16 9.63 3.93
N LEU A 76 -19.85 9.71 3.72
CA LEU A 76 -19.10 10.97 3.62
C LEU A 76 -19.61 11.83 2.44
N PHE A 77 -19.63 11.27 1.24
CA PHE A 77 -20.12 12.01 0.07
C PHE A 77 -21.59 12.39 0.16
N TRP A 78 -22.40 11.57 0.86
CA TRP A 78 -23.79 11.92 1.09
C TRP A 78 -23.93 13.09 2.07
N LEU A 79 -23.14 13.07 3.16
CA LEU A 79 -23.10 14.18 4.12
C LEU A 79 -22.68 15.50 3.44
N LEU A 80 -21.61 15.44 2.64
CA LEU A 80 -21.11 16.61 1.86
C LEU A 80 -22.16 17.10 0.86
N SER A 81 -22.82 16.19 0.14
CA SER A 81 -23.89 16.53 -0.81
C SER A 81 -25.09 17.14 -0.12
N ASP A 82 -25.55 16.57 1.01
CA ASP A 82 -26.66 17.14 1.78
C ASP A 82 -26.31 18.58 2.27
N ALA A 83 -25.07 18.79 2.76
CA ALA A 83 -24.61 20.11 3.20
C ALA A 83 -24.56 21.10 2.02
N LEU A 84 -24.01 20.71 0.87
CA LEU A 84 -23.96 21.52 -0.33
C LEU A 84 -25.36 21.92 -0.82
N PHE A 85 -26.28 20.96 -0.94
CA PHE A 85 -27.65 21.24 -1.41
C PHE A 85 -28.47 22.02 -0.39
N ALA A 86 -28.16 21.93 0.91
CA ALA A 86 -28.75 22.79 1.93
C ALA A 86 -28.28 24.25 1.77
N LEU A 87 -26.99 24.47 1.54
CA LEU A 87 -26.42 25.79 1.28
C LEU A 87 -26.99 26.40 -0.01
N LEU A 88 -27.00 25.64 -1.10
CA LEU A 88 -27.57 26.07 -2.37
C LEU A 88 -29.07 26.42 -2.24
N LYS A 89 -29.84 25.69 -1.42
CA LYS A 89 -31.23 26.02 -1.13
C LYS A 89 -31.37 27.37 -0.42
N GLN A 90 -30.47 27.68 0.52
CA GLN A 90 -30.46 29.00 1.19
C GLN A 90 -30.18 30.13 0.21
N LEU A 91 -29.24 29.93 -0.73
CA LEU A 91 -28.88 30.94 -1.76
C LEU A 91 -29.98 31.14 -2.78
N HIS A 92 -30.67 30.08 -3.23
CA HIS A 92 -31.71 30.15 -4.27
C HIS A 92 -33.11 30.44 -3.72
N GLY A 93 -33.34 30.31 -2.41
CA GLY A 93 -34.62 30.61 -1.76
C GLY A 93 -35.78 29.65 -2.09
N LYS A 94 -35.53 28.58 -2.86
CA LYS A 94 -36.58 27.64 -3.32
C LYS A 94 -36.20 26.18 -3.00
N PRO A 95 -37.17 25.33 -2.62
CA PRO A 95 -36.93 23.92 -2.39
C PRO A 95 -36.68 23.18 -3.71
N TRP A 96 -35.81 22.18 -3.66
CA TRP A 96 -35.54 21.30 -4.79
C TRP A 96 -36.74 20.37 -5.07
N ARG A 97 -37.08 20.19 -6.37
CA ARG A 97 -38.19 19.32 -6.78
C ARG A 97 -37.95 17.83 -6.51
N ARG A 98 -36.66 17.40 -6.50
CA ARG A 98 -36.23 16.02 -6.28
C ARG A 98 -35.08 16.00 -5.29
N TYR A 99 -34.79 14.81 -4.74
CA TYR A 99 -33.66 14.60 -3.84
C TYR A 99 -32.35 14.44 -4.64
N TYR A 100 -31.86 15.55 -5.22
CA TYR A 100 -30.64 15.57 -6.02
C TYR A 100 -29.40 15.27 -5.19
N ALA A 101 -29.36 15.69 -3.91
CA ALA A 101 -28.21 15.42 -3.03
C ALA A 101 -27.88 13.93 -2.96
N GLY A 102 -28.90 13.05 -2.84
CA GLY A 102 -28.66 11.61 -2.81
C GLY A 102 -28.13 11.06 -4.15
N LEU A 103 -28.64 11.55 -5.29
CA LEU A 103 -28.11 11.14 -6.59
C LEU A 103 -26.66 11.62 -6.79
N THR A 104 -26.36 12.85 -6.42
CA THR A 104 -24.98 13.40 -6.46
C THR A 104 -24.04 12.58 -5.59
N ALA A 105 -24.46 12.23 -4.37
CA ALA A 105 -23.65 11.40 -3.47
C ALA A 105 -23.30 10.04 -4.08
N LEU A 106 -24.28 9.35 -4.67
CA LEU A 106 -24.07 8.08 -5.35
C LEU A 106 -23.09 8.20 -6.51
N LEU A 107 -23.28 9.19 -7.38
CA LEU A 107 -22.41 9.42 -8.54
C LEU A 107 -20.98 9.77 -8.12
N LEU A 108 -20.81 10.63 -7.12
CA LEU A 108 -19.50 10.98 -6.58
C LEU A 108 -18.79 9.78 -5.95
N THR A 109 -19.52 8.98 -5.17
CA THR A 109 -18.94 7.77 -4.55
C THR A 109 -18.47 6.79 -5.62
N VAL A 110 -19.32 6.48 -6.62
CA VAL A 110 -18.95 5.56 -7.70
C VAL A 110 -17.76 6.10 -8.48
N ALA A 111 -17.78 7.38 -8.88
CA ALA A 111 -16.68 7.98 -9.64
C ALA A 111 -15.36 7.96 -8.84
N TYR A 112 -15.41 8.34 -7.57
CA TYR A 112 -14.23 8.41 -6.69
C TYR A 112 -13.63 7.03 -6.44
N LEU A 113 -14.45 6.06 -6.06
CA LEU A 113 -13.98 4.69 -5.81
C LEU A 113 -13.54 3.99 -7.10
N SER A 114 -14.20 4.26 -8.24
CA SER A 114 -13.72 3.75 -9.54
C SER A 114 -12.35 4.32 -9.92
N ALA A 115 -12.12 5.61 -9.66
CA ALA A 115 -10.80 6.20 -9.85
C ALA A 115 -9.77 5.58 -8.90
N GLY A 116 -10.13 5.37 -7.62
CA GLY A 116 -9.28 4.69 -6.64
C GLY A 116 -8.97 3.24 -7.03
N TRP A 117 -9.94 2.53 -7.61
CA TRP A 117 -9.72 1.18 -8.14
C TRP A 117 -8.72 1.17 -9.31
N VAL A 118 -8.84 2.11 -10.25
CA VAL A 118 -7.88 2.25 -11.36
C VAL A 118 -6.48 2.59 -10.84
N GLN A 119 -6.37 3.46 -9.83
CA GLN A 119 -5.10 3.81 -9.20
C GLN A 119 -4.42 2.62 -8.52
N ALA A 120 -5.21 1.71 -7.97
CA ALA A 120 -4.77 0.51 -7.30
C ALA A 120 -4.32 -0.59 -8.28
N HIS A 121 -5.07 -0.81 -9.38
CA HIS A 121 -4.90 -1.95 -10.29
C HIS A 121 -4.12 -1.62 -11.58
N HIS A 122 -3.73 -0.38 -11.79
CA HIS A 122 -2.79 0.00 -12.83
C HIS A 122 -1.47 0.39 -12.19
N VAL A 123 -0.39 -0.25 -12.63
CA VAL A 123 0.95 0.04 -12.14
C VAL A 123 1.54 1.20 -12.93
N TRP A 124 1.92 2.25 -12.22
CA TRP A 124 2.49 3.48 -12.77
C TRP A 124 4.02 3.47 -12.61
N GLN A 125 4.72 4.08 -13.55
CA GLN A 125 6.13 4.40 -13.37
C GLN A 125 6.27 5.73 -12.61
N THR A 126 7.10 5.74 -11.57
CA THR A 126 7.55 6.96 -10.87
C THR A 126 9.06 7.08 -11.03
N ASN A 127 9.56 8.30 -11.24
CA ASN A 127 10.99 8.53 -11.46
C ASN A 127 11.52 9.49 -10.41
N TYR A 128 12.71 9.18 -9.88
CA TYR A 128 13.48 10.05 -9.02
C TYR A 128 14.90 10.21 -9.58
N ILE A 129 15.46 11.40 -9.41
CA ILE A 129 16.87 11.70 -9.70
C ILE A 129 17.49 12.13 -8.37
N ILE A 130 18.53 11.41 -7.96
CA ILE A 130 19.27 11.68 -6.72
C ILE A 130 20.67 12.12 -7.13
N HIS A 131 21.06 13.30 -6.71
CA HIS A 131 22.40 13.82 -6.94
C HIS A 131 23.27 13.60 -5.71
N THR A 132 24.52 13.20 -5.96
CA THR A 132 25.53 13.02 -4.92
C THR A 132 26.83 13.69 -5.30
N ASP A 133 27.56 14.21 -4.29
CA ASP A 133 28.91 14.76 -4.46
C ASP A 133 29.98 13.66 -4.53
N LYS A 134 29.61 12.38 -4.36
CA LYS A 134 30.52 11.25 -4.49
C LYS A 134 30.86 11.02 -5.96
N PRO A 135 32.13 10.68 -6.27
CA PRO A 135 32.58 10.45 -7.65
C PRO A 135 32.15 9.05 -8.13
N VAL A 136 30.87 8.90 -8.41
CA VAL A 136 30.27 7.66 -8.89
C VAL A 136 29.68 7.84 -10.28
N ASP A 137 29.75 6.83 -11.11
CA ASP A 137 29.00 6.79 -12.37
C ASP A 137 27.50 6.75 -12.13
N THR A 138 26.71 7.13 -13.13
CA THR A 138 25.25 7.03 -13.02
C THR A 138 24.83 5.57 -12.82
N LEU A 139 24.05 5.33 -11.76
CA LEU A 139 23.41 4.05 -11.50
C LEU A 139 21.88 4.19 -11.63
N ARG A 140 21.27 3.33 -12.42
CA ARG A 140 19.83 3.29 -12.62
C ARG A 140 19.22 2.10 -11.90
N VAL A 141 18.50 2.33 -10.82
CA VAL A 141 17.89 1.31 -9.97
C VAL A 141 16.40 1.25 -10.24
N ALA A 142 15.86 0.05 -10.50
CA ALA A 142 14.43 -0.19 -10.41
C ALA A 142 14.10 -0.66 -8.99
N LEU A 143 13.05 -0.09 -8.39
CA LEU A 143 12.55 -0.47 -7.08
C LEU A 143 11.10 -0.93 -7.21
N ILE A 144 10.81 -2.10 -6.66
CA ILE A 144 9.46 -2.58 -6.35
C ILE A 144 9.38 -3.03 -4.90
N ALA A 145 8.19 -3.01 -4.33
CA ALA A 145 7.86 -3.57 -3.02
C ALA A 145 6.39 -3.95 -2.99
N ASP A 146 5.97 -4.67 -1.97
CA ASP A 146 4.58 -4.91 -1.65
C ASP A 146 3.82 -5.53 -2.84
N SER A 147 4.35 -6.60 -3.41
CA SER A 147 3.72 -7.30 -4.53
C SER A 147 2.49 -8.07 -4.08
N HIS A 148 2.50 -8.61 -2.86
CA HIS A 148 1.40 -9.41 -2.31
C HIS A 148 0.74 -10.26 -3.39
N MET A 149 1.52 -11.20 -3.91
CA MET A 149 1.11 -12.02 -5.05
C MET A 149 -0.30 -12.57 -4.83
N ASP A 150 -1.11 -12.56 -5.89
CA ASP A 150 -2.52 -12.91 -5.95
C ASP A 150 -3.51 -11.85 -5.44
N THR A 151 -3.02 -10.70 -4.93
CA THR A 151 -3.91 -9.61 -4.53
C THR A 151 -4.37 -8.75 -5.72
N THR A 152 -3.44 -8.10 -6.42
CA THR A 152 -3.76 -7.27 -7.61
C THR A 152 -3.58 -8.05 -8.90
N PHE A 153 -2.59 -8.93 -8.96
CA PHE A 153 -2.27 -9.75 -10.13
C PHE A 153 -1.67 -11.09 -9.70
N HIS A 154 -1.91 -12.10 -10.52
CA HIS A 154 -1.22 -13.38 -10.48
C HIS A 154 0.16 -13.29 -11.17
N ALA A 155 0.93 -14.36 -11.13
CA ALA A 155 2.27 -14.42 -11.70
C ALA A 155 2.38 -13.91 -13.15
N ASP A 156 1.40 -14.18 -14.00
CA ASP A 156 1.34 -13.67 -15.39
C ASP A 156 1.24 -12.14 -15.45
N GLY A 157 0.50 -11.54 -14.51
CA GLY A 157 0.38 -10.09 -14.37
C GLY A 157 1.69 -9.48 -13.92
N PHE A 158 2.31 -10.09 -12.92
CA PHE A 158 3.61 -9.68 -12.41
C PHE A 158 4.70 -9.76 -13.50
N ALA A 159 4.74 -10.85 -14.26
CA ALA A 159 5.69 -11.00 -15.37
C ALA A 159 5.57 -9.86 -16.42
N ARG A 160 4.34 -9.44 -16.75
CA ARG A 160 4.12 -8.28 -17.65
C ARG A 160 4.65 -6.97 -17.07
N GLU A 161 4.55 -6.78 -15.76
CA GLU A 161 5.13 -5.59 -15.12
C GLU A 161 6.66 -5.67 -15.09
N LEU A 162 7.25 -6.84 -14.89
CA LEU A 162 8.71 -7.05 -15.03
C LEU A 162 9.21 -6.73 -16.44
N ASP A 163 8.48 -7.11 -17.50
CA ASP A 163 8.80 -6.73 -18.88
C ASP A 163 8.80 -5.20 -19.06
N ARG A 164 7.83 -4.50 -18.45
CA ARG A 164 7.75 -3.02 -18.48
C ARG A 164 8.91 -2.38 -17.74
N ILE A 165 9.32 -2.95 -16.61
CA ILE A 165 10.48 -2.50 -15.83
C ILE A 165 11.77 -2.74 -16.63
N ALA A 166 11.96 -3.93 -17.20
CA ALA A 166 13.12 -4.27 -18.01
C ALA A 166 13.27 -3.36 -19.25
N ALA A 167 12.16 -2.95 -19.87
CA ALA A 167 12.15 -1.99 -20.98
C ALA A 167 12.70 -0.60 -20.60
N GLN A 168 12.73 -0.26 -19.30
CA GLN A 168 13.37 0.97 -18.80
C GLN A 168 14.90 0.85 -18.70
N LYS A 169 15.45 -0.35 -18.90
CA LYS A 169 16.88 -0.65 -18.88
C LYS A 169 17.55 -0.22 -17.55
N PRO A 170 17.05 -0.62 -16.39
CA PRO A 170 17.76 -0.41 -15.15
C PRO A 170 19.02 -1.29 -15.10
N ASP A 171 20.01 -0.85 -14.34
CA ASP A 171 21.23 -1.61 -14.09
C ASP A 171 20.99 -2.77 -13.10
N LEU A 172 20.01 -2.60 -12.21
CA LEU A 172 19.56 -3.63 -11.27
C LEU A 172 18.10 -3.41 -10.86
N LEU A 173 17.46 -4.48 -10.39
CA LEU A 173 16.16 -4.45 -9.74
C LEU A 173 16.34 -4.75 -8.25
N VAL A 174 15.72 -3.93 -7.39
CA VAL A 174 15.63 -4.20 -5.94
C VAL A 174 14.20 -4.41 -5.54
N ILE A 175 13.95 -5.40 -4.69
CA ILE A 175 12.64 -5.75 -4.15
C ILE A 175 12.69 -5.52 -2.64
N ALA A 176 12.01 -4.47 -2.18
CA ALA A 176 12.01 -4.07 -0.78
C ALA A 176 10.88 -4.73 0.02
N GLY A 177 10.76 -6.05 -0.07
CA GLY A 177 9.90 -6.88 0.78
C GLY A 177 8.44 -6.97 0.38
N ASP A 178 7.70 -7.78 1.15
CA ASP A 178 6.28 -8.13 0.97
C ASP A 178 5.96 -8.61 -0.44
N PHE A 179 6.76 -9.58 -0.89
CA PHE A 179 6.59 -10.22 -2.20
C PHE A 179 5.36 -11.14 -2.20
N VAL A 180 5.15 -11.85 -1.10
CA VAL A 180 4.02 -12.75 -0.86
C VAL A 180 3.30 -12.39 0.44
N ASP A 181 2.09 -12.92 0.63
CA ASP A 181 1.33 -12.81 1.88
C ASP A 181 0.68 -14.14 2.28
N GLU A 182 -0.31 -14.09 3.18
CA GLU A 182 -1.00 -15.27 3.71
C GLU A 182 -1.91 -15.95 2.69
N ASP A 183 -2.39 -15.20 1.70
CA ASP A 183 -3.35 -15.64 0.69
C ASP A 183 -2.66 -16.04 -0.62
N THR A 184 -1.34 -15.85 -0.73
CA THR A 184 -0.55 -16.19 -1.93
C THR A 184 -0.55 -17.70 -2.20
N GLU A 185 -0.97 -18.10 -3.40
CA GLU A 185 -0.89 -19.49 -3.84
C GLU A 185 0.55 -19.90 -4.15
N LYS A 186 0.94 -21.12 -3.73
CA LYS A 186 2.30 -21.63 -3.93
C LYS A 186 2.72 -21.64 -5.40
N ASP A 187 1.82 -22.01 -6.28
CA ASP A 187 2.11 -22.09 -7.72
C ASP A 187 2.38 -20.72 -8.34
N ASP A 188 1.69 -19.68 -7.87
CA ASP A 188 1.94 -18.29 -8.28
C ASP A 188 3.26 -17.76 -7.71
N MET A 189 3.59 -18.05 -6.45
CA MET A 189 4.90 -17.74 -5.89
C MET A 189 6.03 -18.36 -6.72
N LEU A 190 5.94 -19.66 -7.04
CA LEU A 190 6.94 -20.35 -7.87
C LEU A 190 7.03 -19.75 -9.29
N ALA A 191 5.91 -19.39 -9.89
CA ALA A 191 5.89 -18.77 -11.21
C ALA A 191 6.47 -17.37 -11.21
N ALA A 192 6.19 -16.57 -10.17
CA ALA A 192 6.75 -15.23 -10.01
C ALA A 192 8.28 -15.26 -9.79
N CYS A 193 8.79 -16.21 -8.98
CA CYS A 193 10.24 -16.40 -8.81
C CYS A 193 10.91 -16.76 -10.15
N ARG A 194 10.29 -17.66 -10.94
CA ARG A 194 10.81 -17.98 -12.30
C ARG A 194 10.80 -16.77 -13.24
N ALA A 195 9.81 -15.89 -13.15
CA ALA A 195 9.76 -14.67 -13.94
C ALA A 195 10.90 -13.71 -13.59
N LEU A 196 11.24 -13.57 -12.30
CA LEU A 196 12.42 -12.81 -11.87
C LEU A 196 13.72 -13.37 -12.45
N GLY A 197 13.86 -14.70 -12.48
CA GLY A 197 15.03 -15.37 -13.05
C GLY A 197 15.21 -15.23 -14.56
N GLN A 198 14.23 -14.67 -15.28
CA GLN A 198 14.32 -14.41 -16.73
C GLN A 198 14.84 -13.00 -17.05
N LEU A 199 15.07 -12.17 -16.04
CA LEU A 199 15.58 -10.82 -16.24
C LEU A 199 17.08 -10.85 -16.55
N ASP A 200 17.51 -10.04 -17.50
CA ASP A 200 18.93 -9.91 -17.90
C ASP A 200 19.74 -9.03 -16.92
N MET A 201 19.12 -8.49 -15.87
CA MET A 201 19.76 -7.67 -14.85
C MET A 201 19.79 -8.37 -13.50
N PRO A 202 20.75 -8.05 -12.60
CA PRO A 202 20.77 -8.60 -11.26
C PRO A 202 19.55 -8.14 -10.45
N VAL A 203 19.00 -9.06 -9.67
CA VAL A 203 17.85 -8.82 -8.78
C VAL A 203 18.27 -9.05 -7.35
N TYR A 204 17.98 -8.07 -6.49
CA TYR A 204 18.22 -8.12 -5.05
C TYR A 204 16.92 -8.03 -4.28
N TYR A 205 16.82 -8.78 -3.22
CA TYR A 205 15.61 -8.92 -2.43
C TYR A 205 15.90 -8.85 -0.93
N VAL A 206 15.04 -8.16 -0.19
CA VAL A 206 14.94 -8.26 1.26
C VAL A 206 13.54 -8.70 1.65
N PHE A 207 13.41 -9.38 2.78
CA PHE A 207 12.12 -9.79 3.31
C PHE A 207 11.32 -8.60 3.83
N GLY A 208 9.98 -8.70 3.72
CA GLY A 208 9.03 -7.89 4.46
C GLY A 208 8.33 -8.71 5.56
N ASN A 209 7.42 -8.06 6.28
CA ASN A 209 6.76 -8.67 7.43
C ASN A 209 5.75 -9.79 7.06
N HIS A 210 5.28 -9.85 5.81
CA HIS A 210 4.42 -10.94 5.32
C HIS A 210 5.21 -12.14 4.82
N ASP A 211 6.38 -11.93 4.24
CA ASP A 211 7.14 -12.96 3.53
C ASP A 211 7.50 -14.15 4.41
N LYS A 212 7.92 -13.90 5.65
CA LYS A 212 8.30 -14.95 6.61
C LYS A 212 7.14 -15.54 7.39
N GLY A 213 5.90 -15.15 7.07
CA GLY A 213 4.69 -15.73 7.64
C GLY A 213 4.39 -15.26 9.07
N LEU A 214 4.75 -14.02 9.44
CA LEU A 214 4.39 -13.42 10.72
C LEU A 214 2.90 -13.56 11.04
N TYR A 215 2.06 -13.42 10.02
CA TYR A 215 0.60 -13.51 10.13
C TYR A 215 0.04 -14.88 9.73
N ASP A 216 0.86 -15.80 9.19
CA ASP A 216 0.50 -17.17 8.83
C ASP A 216 1.24 -18.23 9.67
N SER A 217 1.13 -18.13 10.98
CA SER A 217 1.81 -19.05 11.92
C SER A 217 1.47 -20.54 11.75
N LYS A 218 0.43 -20.87 10.97
CA LYS A 218 0.01 -22.24 10.65
C LYS A 218 0.50 -22.71 9.28
N CYS A 219 1.18 -21.84 8.53
CA CYS A 219 1.64 -22.10 7.16
C CYS A 219 0.50 -22.57 6.24
N THR A 220 -0.63 -21.83 6.28
CA THR A 220 -1.84 -22.19 5.51
C THR A 220 -1.64 -21.99 4.01
N ARG A 221 -0.76 -21.09 3.59
CA ARG A 221 -0.35 -20.86 2.19
C ARG A 221 0.50 -21.99 1.59
N GLY A 222 0.95 -22.97 2.42
CA GLY A 222 1.63 -24.20 1.97
C GLY A 222 3.12 -24.02 1.62
N PHE A 223 3.75 -22.92 2.01
CA PHE A 223 5.18 -22.68 1.92
C PHE A 223 5.64 -21.71 3.03
N THR A 224 6.90 -21.81 3.40
CA THR A 224 7.54 -20.99 4.41
C THR A 224 8.36 -19.84 3.79
N GLY A 225 8.86 -18.91 4.62
CA GLY A 225 9.85 -17.92 4.18
C GLY A 225 11.15 -18.55 3.66
N ASP A 226 11.57 -19.67 4.27
CA ASP A 226 12.76 -20.41 3.82
C ASP A 226 12.53 -21.05 2.44
N ASP A 227 11.32 -21.58 2.17
CA ASP A 227 10.97 -22.08 0.84
C ASP A 227 11.00 -20.95 -0.20
N LEU A 228 10.49 -19.77 0.15
CA LEU A 228 10.56 -18.58 -0.72
C LEU A 228 12.01 -18.17 -0.99
N ALA A 229 12.86 -18.07 0.05
CA ALA A 229 14.27 -17.73 -0.11
C ALA A 229 15.01 -18.74 -1.01
N ALA A 230 14.74 -20.03 -0.82
CA ALA A 230 15.32 -21.09 -1.62
C ALA A 230 14.93 -20.98 -3.11
N GLU A 231 13.64 -20.70 -3.38
CA GLU A 231 13.15 -20.56 -4.76
C GLU A 231 13.66 -19.28 -5.44
N LEU A 232 13.69 -18.14 -4.72
CA LEU A 232 14.30 -16.89 -5.20
C LEU A 232 15.76 -17.12 -5.57
N THR A 233 16.54 -17.74 -4.68
CA THR A 233 17.95 -18.05 -4.90
C THR A 233 18.15 -19.01 -6.07
N ALA A 234 17.33 -20.06 -6.19
CA ALA A 234 17.36 -21.01 -7.30
C ALA A 234 17.12 -20.34 -8.67
N ASN A 235 16.38 -19.23 -8.69
CA ASN A 235 16.14 -18.41 -9.88
C ASN A 235 17.12 -17.22 -10.02
N GLY A 236 18.23 -17.21 -9.26
CA GLY A 236 19.29 -16.22 -9.41
C GLY A 236 19.05 -14.87 -8.74
N VAL A 237 18.04 -14.78 -7.87
CA VAL A 237 17.78 -13.59 -7.05
C VAL A 237 18.71 -13.61 -5.83
N HIS A 238 19.36 -12.48 -5.53
CA HIS A 238 20.18 -12.31 -4.34
C HIS A 238 19.29 -11.93 -3.14
N VAL A 239 19.07 -12.87 -2.24
CA VAL A 239 18.33 -12.63 -0.99
C VAL A 239 19.32 -12.11 0.06
N LEU A 240 19.04 -10.92 0.61
CA LEU A 240 19.89 -10.24 1.57
C LEU A 240 19.21 -10.20 2.95
N GLU A 241 19.92 -10.65 3.98
CA GLU A 241 19.45 -10.66 5.37
C GLU A 241 20.58 -10.14 6.28
N ASP A 242 20.59 -8.85 6.59
CA ASP A 242 21.68 -8.15 7.27
C ASP A 242 23.02 -8.32 6.54
N GLU A 243 22.98 -8.25 5.22
CA GLU A 243 24.10 -8.52 4.33
C GLU A 243 24.46 -7.29 3.49
N ILE A 244 25.76 -7.15 3.15
CA ILE A 244 26.30 -6.08 2.36
C ILE A 244 26.97 -6.65 1.14
N VAL A 245 26.59 -6.16 -0.04
CA VAL A 245 27.18 -6.59 -1.32
C VAL A 245 27.67 -5.37 -2.10
N PRO A 246 28.81 -5.49 -2.82
CA PRO A 246 29.26 -4.45 -3.72
C PRO A 246 28.46 -4.47 -5.03
N ILE A 247 28.09 -3.29 -5.53
CA ILE A 247 27.58 -3.09 -6.88
C ILE A 247 28.66 -2.37 -7.69
N GLY A 248 29.39 -3.11 -8.50
CA GLY A 248 30.61 -2.61 -9.12
C GLY A 248 31.62 -2.13 -8.08
N ASP A 249 32.40 -1.11 -8.45
CA ASP A 249 33.45 -0.57 -7.56
C ASP A 249 32.99 0.68 -6.79
N ALA A 250 31.82 1.23 -7.14
CA ALA A 250 31.39 2.56 -6.67
C ALA A 250 30.24 2.53 -5.65
N PHE A 251 29.51 1.40 -5.53
CA PHE A 251 28.32 1.34 -4.71
C PHE A 251 28.35 0.18 -3.71
N TRP A 252 27.66 0.39 -2.58
CA TRP A 252 27.28 -0.65 -1.64
C TRP A 252 25.76 -0.83 -1.66
N LEU A 253 25.30 -2.07 -1.67
CA LEU A 253 23.91 -2.42 -1.41
C LEU A 253 23.84 -3.17 -0.08
N ILE A 254 23.04 -2.69 0.83
CA ILE A 254 22.87 -3.20 2.19
C ILE A 254 21.43 -3.69 2.31
N GLY A 255 21.23 -4.98 2.50
CA GLY A 255 19.91 -5.55 2.77
C GLY A 255 19.74 -5.79 4.25
N ARG A 256 18.75 -5.12 4.87
CA ARG A 256 18.44 -5.31 6.28
C ARG A 256 17.42 -6.43 6.47
N GLN A 257 17.51 -7.16 7.57
CA GLN A 257 16.40 -7.97 8.03
C GLN A 257 15.20 -7.09 8.40
N ASP A 258 13.99 -7.59 8.13
CA ASP A 258 12.78 -6.86 8.45
C ASP A 258 12.60 -6.65 9.96
N ALA A 259 12.01 -5.53 10.36
CA ALA A 259 11.77 -5.19 11.76
C ALA A 259 10.89 -6.21 12.49
N SER A 260 10.07 -7.00 11.79
CA SER A 260 9.25 -8.07 12.35
C SER A 260 10.04 -9.20 12.97
N GLU A 261 11.32 -9.38 12.61
CA GLU A 261 12.22 -10.34 13.26
C GLU A 261 12.32 -10.10 14.77
N GLU A 262 12.51 -8.85 15.18
CA GLU A 262 12.55 -8.47 16.59
C GLU A 262 11.16 -8.39 17.23
N LEU A 263 10.15 -7.98 16.47
CA LEU A 263 8.82 -7.67 17.00
C LEU A 263 7.91 -8.90 17.12
N GLY A 264 8.13 -9.97 16.35
CA GLY A 264 7.18 -11.07 16.29
C GLY A 264 7.75 -12.45 15.96
N LEU A 265 8.82 -12.56 15.18
CA LEU A 265 9.37 -13.84 14.73
C LEU A 265 10.40 -14.41 15.71
N GLY A 266 10.90 -13.61 16.66
CA GLY A 266 11.83 -14.05 17.69
C GLY A 266 13.28 -14.17 17.20
N GLY A 267 13.58 -13.60 16.06
CA GLY A 267 14.93 -13.44 15.51
C GLY A 267 15.64 -12.20 16.06
N GLY A 268 16.72 -11.82 15.40
CA GLY A 268 17.48 -10.59 15.67
C GLY A 268 17.71 -9.81 14.38
N ARG A 269 17.91 -8.53 14.51
CA ARG A 269 18.22 -7.60 13.43
C ARG A 269 19.50 -6.85 13.76
N ALA A 270 20.46 -6.83 12.84
CA ALA A 270 21.68 -6.07 13.07
C ALA A 270 21.38 -4.56 13.10
N SER A 271 22.00 -3.85 14.04
CA SER A 271 21.91 -2.40 14.05
C SER A 271 22.65 -1.81 12.85
N MET A 272 22.22 -0.62 12.38
CA MET A 272 22.92 0.08 11.29
C MET A 272 24.39 0.33 11.62
N ALA A 273 24.71 0.63 12.87
CA ALA A 273 26.09 0.82 13.33
C ALA A 273 26.94 -0.45 13.21
N GLU A 274 26.34 -1.64 13.35
CA GLU A 274 27.02 -2.92 13.12
C GLU A 274 27.21 -3.19 11.64
N LEU A 275 26.18 -3.01 10.84
CA LEU A 275 26.23 -3.21 9.38
C LEU A 275 27.23 -2.27 8.71
N THR A 276 27.26 -1.00 9.07
CA THR A 276 28.14 -0.02 8.41
C THR A 276 29.55 0.03 9.00
N ARG A 277 29.86 -0.79 10.01
CA ARG A 277 31.18 -0.79 10.65
C ARG A 277 32.31 -1.13 9.67
N GLY A 278 33.17 -0.13 9.39
CA GLY A 278 34.31 -0.29 8.50
C GLY A 278 33.96 -0.27 7.02
N LEU A 279 32.74 0.13 6.67
CA LEU A 279 32.36 0.32 5.29
C LEU A 279 33.12 1.50 4.69
N ASP A 280 33.56 1.35 3.44
CA ASP A 280 34.20 2.43 2.71
C ASP A 280 33.15 3.51 2.35
N THR A 281 33.20 4.63 3.05
CA THR A 281 32.27 5.73 2.87
C THR A 281 32.50 6.55 1.60
N ALA A 282 33.58 6.30 0.86
CA ALA A 282 33.79 6.91 -0.46
C ALA A 282 32.83 6.33 -1.51
N ARG A 283 32.39 5.10 -1.33
CA ARG A 283 31.35 4.49 -2.17
C ARG A 283 29.96 4.99 -1.76
N TYR A 284 29.05 5.03 -2.70
CA TYR A 284 27.65 5.35 -2.44
C TYR A 284 26.90 4.15 -1.86
N SER A 285 26.21 4.32 -0.74
CA SER A 285 25.54 3.25 -0.02
C SER A 285 24.02 3.33 -0.17
N ILE A 286 23.42 2.22 -0.62
CA ILE A 286 21.98 2.04 -0.76
C ILE A 286 21.54 1.00 0.26
N VAL A 287 20.56 1.33 1.09
CA VAL A 287 19.95 0.43 2.09
C VAL A 287 18.58 0.01 1.57
N LEU A 288 18.30 -1.29 1.64
CA LEU A 288 16.97 -1.84 1.49
C LEU A 288 16.46 -2.18 2.89
N ASP A 289 15.43 -1.48 3.35
CA ASP A 289 14.73 -1.73 4.61
C ASP A 289 13.23 -1.66 4.35
N HIS A 290 12.56 -2.80 4.44
CA HIS A 290 11.15 -2.89 4.06
C HIS A 290 10.27 -1.91 4.82
N GLN A 291 10.36 -1.89 6.16
CA GLN A 291 9.58 -0.99 6.99
C GLN A 291 10.31 0.33 7.19
N PRO A 292 9.71 1.49 6.91
CA PRO A 292 10.34 2.81 7.08
C PRO A 292 10.42 3.18 8.56
N HIS A 293 11.17 2.39 9.33
CA HIS A 293 11.48 2.59 10.72
C HIS A 293 12.96 2.96 10.88
N ASP A 294 13.33 3.49 12.03
CA ASP A 294 14.73 3.64 12.41
C ASP A 294 15.53 4.67 11.61
N TYR A 295 14.82 5.62 10.96
CA TYR A 295 15.42 6.67 10.12
C TYR A 295 16.52 7.46 10.82
N ASP A 296 16.40 7.69 12.13
CA ASP A 296 17.41 8.39 12.90
C ASP A 296 18.72 7.60 13.00
N ALA A 297 18.64 6.26 13.17
CA ALA A 297 19.82 5.40 13.22
C ALA A 297 20.43 5.21 11.82
N GLU A 298 19.60 5.12 10.78
CA GLU A 298 20.04 5.05 9.39
C GLU A 298 20.78 6.32 8.97
N ALA A 299 20.21 7.50 9.22
CA ALA A 299 20.87 8.78 8.97
C ALA A 299 22.16 8.92 9.78
N ALA A 300 22.17 8.53 11.05
CA ALA A 300 23.36 8.59 11.90
C ALA A 300 24.47 7.62 11.45
N SER A 301 24.15 6.58 10.71
CA SER A 301 25.13 5.62 10.17
C SER A 301 25.90 6.14 8.94
N GLY A 302 25.46 7.26 8.36
CA GLY A 302 26.11 7.92 7.22
C GLY A 302 25.87 7.21 5.88
N VAL A 303 24.78 6.45 5.74
CA VAL A 303 24.34 5.90 4.46
C VAL A 303 23.72 6.97 3.59
N ASP A 304 23.75 6.77 2.26
CA ASP A 304 23.36 7.82 1.31
C ASP A 304 21.88 7.73 0.92
N LEU A 305 21.35 6.52 0.77
CA LEU A 305 19.96 6.28 0.31
C LEU A 305 19.34 5.10 1.05
N VAL A 306 18.10 5.25 1.52
CA VAL A 306 17.29 4.17 2.09
C VAL A 306 16.03 4.00 1.24
N LEU A 307 15.72 2.77 0.86
CA LEU A 307 14.59 2.38 0.04
C LEU A 307 13.66 1.47 0.84
N SER A 308 12.38 1.85 0.94
CA SER A 308 11.38 1.16 1.75
C SER A 308 10.05 0.97 1.01
N GLY A 309 9.25 -0.01 1.47
CA GLY A 309 7.87 -0.27 1.08
C GLY A 309 6.89 -0.18 2.25
N HIS A 310 6.15 -1.28 2.53
CA HIS A 310 5.34 -1.55 3.71
C HIS A 310 4.06 -0.73 3.86
N THR A 311 4.10 0.55 3.67
CA THR A 311 3.02 1.48 4.01
C THR A 311 1.92 1.55 2.96
N HIS A 312 2.17 0.99 1.77
CA HIS A 312 1.31 1.14 0.58
C HIS A 312 0.92 2.62 0.29
N GLY A 313 1.79 3.58 0.67
CA GLY A 313 1.51 5.00 0.57
C GLY A 313 0.31 5.46 1.41
N GLY A 314 -0.14 4.66 2.41
CA GLY A 314 -1.31 4.90 3.24
C GLY A 314 -2.65 4.77 2.51
N GLN A 315 -2.66 4.34 1.26
CA GLN A 315 -3.78 4.00 0.37
C GLN A 315 -4.89 5.07 0.25
N LEU A 316 -5.58 5.44 1.31
CA LEU A 316 -6.83 6.21 1.27
C LEU A 316 -6.70 7.64 1.82
N ILE A 317 -7.30 8.62 1.11
CA ILE A 317 -7.61 9.93 1.69
C ILE A 317 -8.92 9.82 2.49
N PRO A 318 -9.01 10.34 3.73
CA PRO A 318 -8.03 11.16 4.45
C PRO A 318 -7.05 10.36 5.32
N LEU A 319 -7.04 9.04 5.23
CA LEU A 319 -6.24 8.18 6.11
C LEU A 319 -4.74 8.50 6.02
N VAL A 320 -4.22 8.69 4.82
CA VAL A 320 -2.83 9.10 4.58
C VAL A 320 -2.46 10.35 5.38
N GLN A 321 -3.32 11.38 5.34
CA GLN A 321 -3.09 12.63 6.06
C GLN A 321 -3.16 12.45 7.57
N LEU A 322 -4.09 11.61 8.05
CA LEU A 322 -4.23 11.30 9.47
C LEU A 322 -3.02 10.52 9.99
N ILE A 323 -2.53 9.55 9.22
CA ILE A 323 -1.32 8.79 9.56
C ILE A 323 -0.13 9.75 9.69
N ARG A 324 0.09 10.60 8.69
CA ARG A 324 1.18 11.59 8.69
C ARG A 324 1.09 12.58 9.85
N TRP A 325 -0.09 13.11 10.15
CA TRP A 325 -0.26 14.14 11.19
C TRP A 325 -0.17 13.59 12.61
N PHE A 326 -0.59 12.35 12.81
CA PHE A 326 -0.70 11.75 14.14
C PHE A 326 0.28 10.60 14.39
N HIS A 327 1.17 10.28 13.41
CA HIS A 327 2.13 9.17 13.49
C HIS A 327 1.48 7.87 13.97
N LEU A 328 0.35 7.48 13.34
CA LEU A 328 -0.54 6.43 13.84
C LEU A 328 0.06 5.02 13.73
N HIS A 329 0.99 4.79 12.80
CA HIS A 329 1.60 3.48 12.56
C HIS A 329 2.92 3.27 13.27
N GLY A 330 3.59 4.33 13.72
CA GLY A 330 4.95 4.25 14.25
C GLY A 330 6.02 4.35 13.17
N ASP A 331 5.61 4.41 11.88
CA ASP A 331 6.51 4.62 10.75
C ASP A 331 7.01 6.06 10.72
N ASP A 332 8.28 6.23 10.33
CA ASP A 332 8.92 7.53 10.18
C ASP A 332 8.39 8.28 8.95
N ALA A 333 8.03 7.55 7.89
CA ALA A 333 7.47 8.10 6.66
C ALA A 333 6.36 7.19 6.11
N VAL A 334 5.52 7.75 5.21
CA VAL A 334 4.40 7.00 4.61
C VAL A 334 4.57 6.83 3.10
N TYR A 335 5.11 7.83 2.39
CA TYR A 335 5.23 7.80 0.94
C TYR A 335 6.08 8.94 0.41
N GLY A 336 6.86 8.66 -0.62
CA GLY A 336 7.65 9.63 -1.37
C GLY A 336 9.07 9.78 -0.83
N GLN A 337 9.73 10.83 -1.27
CA GLN A 337 11.12 11.12 -0.90
C GLN A 337 11.17 12.18 0.22
N GLU A 338 12.04 11.96 1.19
CA GLU A 338 12.48 12.99 2.16
C GLU A 338 13.99 12.90 2.38
N ARG A 339 14.59 13.95 2.95
CA ARG A 339 16.01 13.98 3.28
C ARG A 339 16.21 14.33 4.76
N ARG A 340 17.02 13.52 5.46
CA ARG A 340 17.44 13.76 6.84
C ARG A 340 18.98 13.80 6.89
N GLY A 341 19.53 14.97 7.20
CA GLY A 341 20.98 15.18 7.11
C GLY A 341 21.48 14.97 5.68
N ASP A 342 22.40 14.04 5.50
CA ASP A 342 22.98 13.70 4.20
C ASP A 342 22.35 12.43 3.58
N THR A 343 21.37 11.82 4.22
CA THR A 343 20.69 10.61 3.77
C THR A 343 19.36 10.94 3.10
N ASP A 344 19.16 10.41 1.90
CA ASP A 344 17.86 10.41 1.22
C ASP A 344 17.06 9.15 1.60
N PHE A 345 15.76 9.33 1.87
CA PHE A 345 14.82 8.27 2.18
C PHE A 345 13.71 8.25 1.14
N LEU A 346 13.38 7.07 0.63
CA LEU A 346 12.34 6.90 -0.37
C LEU A 346 11.44 5.72 0.01
N VAL A 347 10.15 6.02 0.24
CA VAL A 347 9.12 5.02 0.49
C VAL A 347 8.24 4.91 -0.75
N THR A 348 8.19 3.73 -1.36
CA THR A 348 7.25 3.47 -2.46
C THR A 348 5.86 3.14 -1.94
N SER A 349 4.84 3.37 -2.77
CA SER A 349 3.46 2.97 -2.47
C SER A 349 3.16 1.51 -2.86
N GLY A 350 4.19 0.75 -3.23
CA GLY A 350 4.07 -0.65 -3.62
C GLY A 350 3.53 -0.86 -5.04
N ILE A 351 3.89 -2.00 -5.63
CA ILE A 351 3.46 -2.37 -6.99
C ILE A 351 2.02 -2.92 -7.01
N SER A 352 1.52 -3.35 -5.85
CA SER A 352 0.19 -3.93 -5.66
C SER A 352 -0.55 -3.29 -4.49
N ASP A 353 -1.71 -3.84 -4.17
CA ASP A 353 -2.53 -3.51 -3.00
C ASP A 353 -2.30 -4.52 -1.87
N TRP A 354 -2.83 -4.19 -0.69
CA TRP A 354 -3.03 -5.15 0.40
C TRP A 354 -4.36 -4.86 1.08
N ALA A 355 -5.21 -5.90 1.19
CA ALA A 355 -6.50 -5.88 1.86
C ALA A 355 -7.55 -4.84 1.36
N ILE A 356 -7.12 -3.72 0.78
CA ILE A 356 -7.99 -2.63 0.32
C ILE A 356 -7.81 -2.45 -1.19
N LEU A 357 -8.88 -2.66 -1.97
CA LEU A 357 -8.88 -2.61 -3.45
C LEU A 357 -8.88 -1.19 -4.03
N PHE A 358 -8.61 -0.17 -3.23
CA PHE A 358 -8.69 1.23 -3.64
C PHE A 358 -7.48 2.02 -3.14
N LYS A 359 -6.83 2.75 -4.04
CA LYS A 359 -5.84 3.77 -3.69
C LYS A 359 -6.37 5.13 -4.12
N THR A 360 -6.64 6.01 -3.16
CA THR A 360 -7.15 7.36 -3.44
C THR A 360 -6.18 8.45 -3.00
N GLY A 361 -5.16 8.10 -2.22
CA GLY A 361 -4.10 8.97 -1.72
C GLY A 361 -2.75 8.76 -2.40
N CYS A 362 -2.61 7.66 -3.12
CA CYS A 362 -1.43 7.26 -3.89
C CYS A 362 -1.87 6.39 -5.08
N ARG A 363 -0.95 5.70 -5.71
CA ARG A 363 -1.19 4.77 -6.83
C ARG A 363 -0.22 3.60 -6.75
N SER A 364 -0.56 2.44 -7.28
CA SER A 364 0.40 1.34 -7.42
C SER A 364 1.51 1.74 -8.39
N GLU A 365 2.76 1.46 -8.04
CA GLU A 365 3.90 1.92 -8.81
C GLU A 365 5.09 0.97 -8.77
N TYR A 366 5.92 1.05 -9.80
CA TYR A 366 7.34 0.77 -9.70
C TYR A 366 8.13 2.06 -9.82
N VAL A 367 9.28 2.11 -9.21
CA VAL A 367 10.09 3.32 -9.17
C VAL A 367 11.38 3.12 -9.97
N ILE A 368 11.75 4.10 -10.79
CA ILE A 368 13.07 4.20 -11.42
C ILE A 368 13.84 5.32 -10.74
N ILE A 369 14.99 5.00 -10.20
CA ILE A 369 15.87 5.94 -9.48
C ILE A 369 17.16 6.07 -10.28
N GLU A 370 17.50 7.28 -10.68
CA GLU A 370 18.80 7.60 -11.27
C GLU A 370 19.67 8.29 -10.21
N ILE A 371 20.74 7.62 -9.79
CA ILE A 371 21.75 8.17 -8.88
C ILE A 371 22.85 8.74 -9.75
N GLN A 372 23.11 10.05 -9.63
CA GLN A 372 24.04 10.78 -10.48
C GLN A 372 25.13 11.41 -9.62
N GLY A 373 26.38 10.98 -9.82
CA GLY A 373 27.56 11.59 -9.20
C GLY A 373 28.00 12.87 -9.92
N THR A 374 28.90 13.60 -9.28
CA THR A 374 29.55 14.81 -9.84
C THR A 374 30.82 14.48 -10.58
#